data_ba3b1ddaf82c56f3360ad0de000f3e55
#
_entry.id   ba3b1ddaf82c56f3360ad0de000f3e55
#
_cell.length_a   1.000
_cell.length_b   1.000
_cell.length_c   1.000
_cell.angle_alpha   90.00
_cell.angle_beta   90.00
_cell.angle_gamma   90.00
#
_symmetry.space_group_name_H-M   'P 1'
#
loop_
_entity.id
_entity.type
_entity.pdbx_description
1 polymer ?
#
loop_
_entity_poly.entity_id
_entity_poly.type
_entity_poly.pdbx_seq_one_letter_code
_entity_poly.pdbx_strand_id
1 'polypeptide(L)'
;MAQYLLLYHLQVGSLEGMSPRDIAPLLPYSYESVTLGVTCLEDVGLCQKIQNGQRSKVAHFELKGKELWDKAQNVLLSPVENRIFCDDIRLDAEYPVCGINALAHYSMLNPDREQMMMMTSKEYRAVKSADVMENPNIYDGNYIIEVWKYPVVSKMGDKSQWVDRLSLVLSLREDDDPRVEKEVERIISEQKWMGMSIKASRMGSI
;
A
#
# COMPACT_ATOMS: atom_id res chain seq x y z
N MET A 1 -0.50 -9.97 -3.83
CA MET A 1 -0.61 -9.40 -5.18
C MET A 1 -1.96 -8.70 -5.42
N ALA A 2 -3.11 -9.37 -5.29
CA ALA A 2 -4.42 -8.75 -5.51
C ALA A 2 -4.60 -7.43 -4.73
N GLN A 3 -4.25 -7.42 -3.43
CA GLN A 3 -4.28 -6.21 -2.61
C GLN A 3 -3.40 -5.08 -3.18
N TYR A 4 -2.19 -5.36 -3.66
CA TYR A 4 -1.33 -4.36 -4.30
C TYR A 4 -2.01 -3.73 -5.54
N LEU A 5 -2.62 -4.56 -6.41
CA LEU A 5 -3.37 -4.10 -7.58
C LEU A 5 -4.50 -3.14 -7.18
N LEU A 6 -5.28 -3.52 -6.17
CA LEU A 6 -6.38 -2.69 -5.68
C LEU A 6 -5.88 -1.35 -5.11
N LEU A 7 -4.85 -1.39 -4.26
CA LEU A 7 -4.27 -0.19 -3.67
C LEU A 7 -3.65 0.72 -4.74
N TYR A 8 -2.99 0.14 -5.76
CA TYR A 8 -2.48 0.90 -6.91
C TYR A 8 -3.63 1.60 -7.65
N HIS A 9 -4.71 0.86 -7.94
CA HIS A 9 -5.90 1.40 -8.61
C HIS A 9 -6.53 2.56 -7.83
N LEU A 10 -6.56 2.47 -6.50
CA LEU A 10 -7.21 3.44 -5.63
C LEU A 10 -6.41 4.73 -5.41
N GLN A 11 -5.07 4.67 -5.42
CA GLN A 11 -4.24 5.81 -4.98
C GLN A 11 -3.14 6.24 -5.96
N VAL A 12 -2.74 5.41 -6.93
CA VAL A 12 -1.61 5.71 -7.82
C VAL A 12 -2.06 5.94 -9.25
N GLY A 13 -2.83 5.01 -9.81
CA GLY A 13 -3.30 5.11 -11.18
C GLY A 13 -4.43 4.12 -11.47
N SER A 14 -5.43 4.58 -12.20
CA SER A 14 -6.59 3.75 -12.56
C SER A 14 -6.17 2.57 -13.43
N LEU A 15 -6.62 1.37 -13.06
CA LEU A 15 -6.49 0.14 -13.83
C LEU A 15 -7.79 -0.21 -14.59
N GLU A 16 -8.79 0.69 -14.55
CA GLU A 16 -10.07 0.54 -15.24
C GLU A 16 -9.89 0.36 -16.75
N GLY A 17 -10.50 -0.65 -17.33
CA GLY A 17 -10.43 -0.93 -18.76
C GLY A 17 -9.10 -1.50 -19.24
N MET A 18 -8.16 -1.83 -18.35
CA MET A 18 -6.86 -2.34 -18.69
C MET A 18 -6.83 -3.88 -18.66
N SER A 19 -6.15 -4.48 -19.64
CA SER A 19 -5.86 -5.91 -19.61
C SER A 19 -4.68 -6.22 -18.67
N PRO A 20 -4.54 -7.46 -18.15
CA PRO A 20 -3.36 -7.84 -17.36
C PRO A 20 -2.02 -7.59 -18.08
N ARG A 21 -2.02 -7.62 -19.43
CA ARG A 21 -0.83 -7.30 -20.24
C ARG A 21 -0.47 -5.82 -20.16
N ASP A 22 -1.48 -4.94 -20.11
CA ASP A 22 -1.26 -3.50 -20.02
C ASP A 22 -0.92 -3.07 -18.58
N ILE A 23 -1.42 -3.82 -17.58
CA ILE A 23 -1.15 -3.59 -16.15
C ILE A 23 0.27 -4.02 -15.76
N ALA A 24 0.74 -5.16 -16.24
CA ALA A 24 2.02 -5.74 -15.80
C ALA A 24 3.23 -4.80 -15.92
N PRO A 25 3.39 -3.99 -16.99
CA PRO A 25 4.50 -3.03 -17.10
C PRO A 25 4.45 -1.88 -16.06
N LEU A 26 3.31 -1.64 -15.42
CA LEU A 26 3.13 -0.58 -14.43
C LEU A 26 3.55 -0.99 -13.02
N LEU A 27 3.77 -2.28 -12.78
CA LEU A 27 3.89 -2.88 -11.45
C LEU A 27 5.18 -3.71 -11.35
N PRO A 28 5.73 -3.89 -10.13
CA PRO A 28 6.93 -4.72 -9.91
C PRO A 28 6.61 -6.22 -9.91
N TYR A 29 5.75 -6.68 -10.84
CA TYR A 29 5.25 -8.05 -10.85
C TYR A 29 5.15 -8.61 -12.27
N SER A 30 5.28 -9.95 -12.40
CA SER A 30 5.13 -10.61 -13.69
C SER A 30 3.68 -10.59 -14.20
N TYR A 31 3.51 -10.77 -15.50
CA TYR A 31 2.20 -10.88 -16.14
C TYR A 31 1.33 -11.97 -15.51
N GLU A 32 1.91 -13.12 -15.18
CA GLU A 32 1.21 -14.25 -14.54
C GLU A 32 0.69 -13.84 -13.16
N SER A 33 1.53 -13.17 -12.37
CA SER A 33 1.16 -12.67 -11.06
C SER A 33 0.03 -11.64 -11.14
N VAL A 34 0.10 -10.71 -12.10
CA VAL A 34 -0.95 -9.72 -12.35
C VAL A 34 -2.26 -10.40 -12.77
N THR A 35 -2.19 -11.38 -13.67
CA THR A 35 -3.37 -12.15 -14.12
C THR A 35 -4.04 -12.85 -12.94
N LEU A 36 -3.25 -13.51 -12.07
CA LEU A 36 -3.77 -14.14 -10.87
C LEU A 36 -4.37 -13.10 -9.91
N GLY A 37 -3.70 -11.97 -9.74
CA GLY A 37 -4.20 -10.89 -8.87
C GLY A 37 -5.55 -10.33 -9.33
N VAL A 38 -5.74 -10.10 -10.63
CA VAL A 38 -7.04 -9.67 -11.20
C VAL A 38 -8.10 -10.76 -11.00
N THR A 39 -7.73 -12.05 -11.15
CA THR A 39 -8.65 -13.15 -10.88
C THR A 39 -9.08 -13.18 -9.42
N CYS A 40 -8.14 -13.03 -8.48
CA CYS A 40 -8.48 -12.96 -7.05
C CYS A 40 -9.39 -11.76 -6.72
N LEU A 41 -9.21 -10.61 -7.36
CA LEU A 41 -10.11 -9.46 -7.17
C LEU A 41 -11.51 -9.74 -7.72
N GLU A 42 -11.63 -10.47 -8.83
CA GLU A 42 -12.90 -10.93 -9.39
C GLU A 42 -13.60 -11.93 -8.47
N ASP A 43 -12.88 -12.91 -7.95
CA ASP A 43 -13.41 -13.96 -7.05
C ASP A 43 -14.00 -13.37 -5.76
N VAL A 44 -13.45 -12.27 -5.26
CA VAL A 44 -13.96 -11.54 -4.08
C VAL A 44 -14.94 -10.42 -4.45
N GLY A 45 -15.30 -10.26 -5.72
CA GLY A 45 -16.30 -9.31 -6.20
C GLY A 45 -15.88 -7.85 -6.15
N LEU A 46 -14.58 -7.56 -6.21
CA LEU A 46 -14.03 -6.19 -6.21
C LEU A 46 -13.76 -5.68 -7.64
N CYS A 47 -13.64 -6.56 -8.61
CA CYS A 47 -13.64 -6.22 -10.03
C CYS A 47 -14.35 -7.31 -10.84
N GLN A 48 -14.54 -7.05 -12.14
CA GLN A 48 -15.03 -7.99 -13.13
C GLN A 48 -14.08 -8.05 -14.31
N LYS A 49 -13.95 -9.19 -14.98
CA LYS A 49 -13.23 -9.32 -16.25
C LYS A 49 -14.21 -9.20 -17.39
N ILE A 50 -14.26 -8.02 -18.03
CA ILE A 50 -15.16 -7.75 -19.16
C ILE A 50 -14.43 -8.03 -20.47
N GLN A 51 -15.14 -8.67 -21.42
CA GLN A 51 -14.63 -8.90 -22.77
C GLN A 51 -14.43 -7.55 -23.49
N ASN A 52 -13.21 -7.31 -23.97
CA ASN A 52 -12.87 -6.15 -24.79
C ASN A 52 -12.39 -6.65 -26.17
N GLY A 53 -13.28 -6.53 -27.18
CA GLY A 53 -13.01 -7.10 -28.49
C GLY A 53 -13.03 -8.64 -28.50
N GLN A 54 -12.37 -9.25 -29.51
CA GLN A 54 -12.45 -10.71 -29.71
C GLN A 54 -11.49 -11.53 -28.82
N ARG A 55 -10.42 -10.93 -28.27
CA ARG A 55 -9.30 -11.70 -27.69
C ARG A 55 -8.80 -11.23 -26.32
N SER A 56 -9.29 -10.14 -25.77
CA SER A 56 -8.80 -9.63 -24.49
C SER A 56 -9.91 -9.43 -23.47
N LYS A 57 -9.61 -9.73 -22.21
CA LYS A 57 -10.43 -9.34 -21.06
C LYS A 57 -9.74 -8.21 -20.32
N VAL A 58 -10.50 -7.22 -19.88
CA VAL A 58 -10.02 -6.06 -19.13
C VAL A 58 -10.64 -6.04 -17.73
N ALA A 59 -9.92 -5.45 -16.78
CA ALA A 59 -10.44 -5.24 -15.45
C ALA A 59 -11.47 -4.09 -15.46
N HIS A 60 -12.63 -4.33 -14.86
CA HIS A 60 -13.70 -3.36 -14.67
C HIS A 60 -14.06 -3.27 -13.20
N PHE A 61 -14.07 -2.05 -12.66
CA PHE A 61 -14.41 -1.76 -11.27
C PHE A 61 -15.75 -1.05 -11.22
N GLU A 62 -16.79 -1.75 -10.79
CA GLU A 62 -18.15 -1.21 -10.67
C GLU A 62 -18.21 -0.03 -9.67
N LEU A 63 -17.56 -0.23 -8.51
CA LEU A 63 -17.40 0.79 -7.48
C LEU A 63 -16.10 1.58 -7.69
N LYS A 64 -16.05 2.82 -7.18
CA LYS A 64 -14.89 3.71 -7.36
C LYS A 64 -14.52 4.40 -6.05
N GLY A 65 -13.25 4.72 -5.94
CA GLY A 65 -12.74 5.53 -4.84
C GLY A 65 -13.10 4.95 -3.47
N LYS A 66 -13.72 5.78 -2.64
CA LYS A 66 -14.08 5.39 -1.27
C LYS A 66 -15.05 4.22 -1.21
N GLU A 67 -16.03 4.13 -2.12
CA GLU A 67 -16.99 3.03 -2.12
C GLU A 67 -16.32 1.68 -2.37
N LEU A 68 -15.33 1.64 -3.30
CA LEU A 68 -14.54 0.44 -3.56
C LEU A 68 -13.64 0.11 -2.36
N TRP A 69 -13.02 1.13 -1.74
CA TRP A 69 -12.25 0.96 -0.51
C TRP A 69 -13.10 0.37 0.61
N ASP A 70 -14.28 0.95 0.89
CA ASP A 70 -15.17 0.48 1.95
C ASP A 70 -15.63 -0.96 1.72
N LYS A 71 -15.97 -1.33 0.49
CA LYS A 71 -16.32 -2.72 0.14
C LYS A 71 -15.15 -3.69 0.37
N ALA A 72 -13.93 -3.24 0.12
CA ALA A 72 -12.73 -4.07 0.22
C ALA A 72 -12.26 -4.32 1.66
N GLN A 73 -12.72 -3.54 2.66
CA GLN A 73 -12.25 -3.60 4.04
C GLN A 73 -12.25 -5.02 4.64
N ASN A 74 -13.24 -5.83 4.29
CA ASN A 74 -13.39 -7.18 4.83
C ASN A 74 -12.37 -8.20 4.30
N VAL A 75 -11.67 -7.87 3.21
CA VAL A 75 -10.70 -8.76 2.56
C VAL A 75 -9.29 -8.20 2.53
N LEU A 76 -9.11 -6.91 2.89
CA LEU A 76 -7.81 -6.29 3.00
C LEU A 76 -7.14 -6.68 4.32
N LEU A 77 -5.86 -7.03 4.23
CA LEU A 77 -5.04 -7.48 5.35
C LEU A 77 -3.93 -6.47 5.64
N SER A 78 -3.42 -6.48 6.87
CA SER A 78 -2.19 -5.76 7.20
C SER A 78 -1.06 -6.16 6.26
N PRO A 79 -0.30 -5.20 5.71
CA PRO A 79 0.89 -5.49 4.92
C PRO A 79 2.02 -6.08 5.78
N VAL A 80 2.03 -5.80 7.07
CA VAL A 80 3.07 -6.24 8.01
C VAL A 80 3.01 -7.75 8.19
N GLU A 81 4.12 -8.42 7.94
CA GLU A 81 4.32 -9.84 8.20
C GLU A 81 5.00 -10.08 9.54
N ASN A 82 6.04 -9.28 9.82
CA ASN A 82 6.81 -9.36 11.06
C ASN A 82 7.31 -7.98 11.47
N ARG A 83 7.58 -7.80 12.76
CA ARG A 83 8.33 -6.68 13.32
C ARG A 83 9.58 -7.20 14.00
N ILE A 84 10.72 -6.57 13.71
CA ILE A 84 12.01 -6.87 14.29
C ILE A 84 12.54 -5.57 14.90
N PHE A 85 13.04 -5.68 16.12
CA PHE A 85 13.67 -4.60 16.85
C PHE A 85 15.18 -4.81 16.89
N CYS A 86 15.98 -3.75 16.90
CA CYS A 86 17.41 -3.81 17.14
C CYS A 86 17.91 -2.50 17.77
N ASP A 87 19.07 -2.58 18.42
CA ASP A 87 19.65 -1.42 19.11
C ASP A 87 20.33 -0.47 18.13
N ASP A 88 20.99 -1.01 17.11
CA ASP A 88 21.61 -0.28 16.02
C ASP A 88 21.57 -1.08 14.71
N ILE A 89 21.62 -0.38 13.58
CA ILE A 89 21.65 -0.98 12.24
C ILE A 89 22.49 -0.16 11.27
N ARG A 90 23.42 -0.83 10.58
CA ARG A 90 24.26 -0.20 9.55
C ARG A 90 23.77 -0.56 8.17
N LEU A 91 23.13 0.38 7.49
CA LEU A 91 22.52 0.19 6.18
C LEU A 91 23.27 0.97 5.11
N ASP A 92 23.48 0.35 3.96
CA ASP A 92 24.06 0.99 2.77
C ASP A 92 22.99 1.65 1.88
N ALA A 93 21.70 1.51 2.21
CA ALA A 93 20.58 2.06 1.48
C ALA A 93 19.53 2.66 2.41
N GLU A 94 18.78 3.64 1.89
CA GLU A 94 17.60 4.18 2.57
C GLU A 94 16.38 3.30 2.33
N TYR A 95 15.60 3.09 3.38
CA TYR A 95 14.36 2.33 3.36
C TYR A 95 13.18 3.24 3.69
N PRO A 96 11.98 2.99 3.13
CA PRO A 96 10.82 3.81 3.42
C PRO A 96 10.46 3.80 4.91
N VAL A 97 10.20 4.98 5.46
CA VAL A 97 9.69 5.13 6.83
C VAL A 97 8.26 4.61 6.91
N CYS A 98 7.94 3.87 7.96
CA CYS A 98 6.62 3.25 8.19
C CYS A 98 6.09 3.56 9.60
N GLY A 99 4.99 2.90 9.98
CA GLY A 99 4.40 2.97 11.31
C GLY A 99 4.02 4.39 11.75
N ILE A 100 4.15 4.67 13.03
CA ILE A 100 3.80 5.98 13.63
C ILE A 100 4.63 7.11 13.02
N ASN A 101 5.88 6.88 12.65
CA ASN A 101 6.73 7.90 12.05
C ASN A 101 6.24 8.31 10.65
N ALA A 102 5.72 7.37 9.85
CA ALA A 102 5.04 7.70 8.60
C ALA A 102 3.68 8.37 8.84
N LEU A 103 2.94 7.94 9.87
CA LEU A 103 1.69 8.61 10.25
C LEU A 103 1.93 10.06 10.67
N ALA A 104 2.99 10.35 11.41
CA ALA A 104 3.39 11.70 11.80
C ALA A 104 3.68 12.59 10.57
N HIS A 105 4.27 12.03 9.51
CA HIS A 105 4.47 12.77 8.25
C HIS A 105 3.14 13.16 7.57
N TYR A 106 2.13 12.30 7.64
CA TYR A 106 0.81 12.54 7.02
C TYR A 106 -0.19 13.22 7.95
N SER A 107 0.17 13.49 9.21
CA SER A 107 -0.73 13.97 10.25
C SER A 107 -0.11 15.05 11.11
N MET A 108 -0.78 15.37 12.22
CA MET A 108 -0.30 16.31 13.23
C MET A 108 0.26 15.59 14.48
N LEU A 109 0.40 14.27 14.43
CA LEU A 109 1.04 13.51 15.51
C LEU A 109 2.55 13.77 15.54
N ASN A 110 3.12 13.62 16.73
CA ASN A 110 4.57 13.57 16.85
C ASN A 110 5.07 12.17 16.47
N PRO A 111 6.24 12.07 15.82
CA PRO A 111 6.86 10.79 15.56
C PRO A 111 7.31 10.13 16.86
N ASP A 112 7.39 8.80 16.84
CA ASP A 112 8.03 8.02 17.89
C ASP A 112 9.54 8.27 17.94
N ARG A 113 10.18 7.89 19.06
CA ARG A 113 11.64 8.00 19.25
C ARG A 113 12.38 6.95 18.42
N GLU A 114 11.84 5.77 18.33
CA GLU A 114 12.37 4.65 17.57
C GLU A 114 12.30 4.97 16.07
N GLN A 115 13.33 4.61 15.35
CA GLN A 115 13.35 4.77 13.91
C GLN A 115 12.64 3.57 13.26
N MET A 116 11.55 3.85 12.56
CA MET A 116 10.73 2.81 11.92
C MET A 116 10.96 2.77 10.41
N MET A 117 11.30 1.60 9.89
CA MET A 117 11.52 1.39 8.46
C MET A 117 10.83 0.16 7.95
N MET A 118 10.40 0.22 6.68
CA MET A 118 9.80 -0.89 5.96
C MET A 118 10.82 -1.59 5.07
N MET A 119 10.83 -2.91 5.12
CA MET A 119 11.56 -3.77 4.19
C MET A 119 10.62 -4.85 3.63
N THR A 120 10.80 -5.21 2.37
CA THR A 120 10.20 -6.45 1.87
C THR A 120 10.91 -7.66 2.47
N SER A 121 10.27 -8.84 2.47
CA SER A 121 10.88 -10.09 2.96
C SER A 121 12.21 -10.43 2.24
N LYS A 122 12.38 -9.98 0.98
CA LYS A 122 13.63 -10.15 0.24
C LYS A 122 14.75 -9.26 0.78
N GLU A 123 14.44 -7.98 0.99
CA GLU A 123 15.38 -6.98 1.52
C GLU A 123 15.79 -7.33 2.95
N TYR A 124 14.83 -7.65 3.80
CA TYR A 124 15.12 -8.09 5.17
C TYR A 124 16.03 -9.32 5.22
N ARG A 125 15.81 -10.33 4.35
CA ARG A 125 16.71 -11.48 4.29
C ARG A 125 18.14 -11.11 3.90
N ALA A 126 18.31 -10.15 2.99
CA ALA A 126 19.64 -9.65 2.61
C ALA A 126 20.32 -8.93 3.79
N VAL A 127 19.61 -8.03 4.47
CA VAL A 127 20.09 -7.30 5.66
C VAL A 127 20.46 -8.28 6.79
N LYS A 128 19.59 -9.25 7.07
CA LYS A 128 19.84 -10.28 8.07
C LYS A 128 21.09 -11.12 7.75
N SER A 129 21.29 -11.46 6.47
CA SER A 129 22.45 -12.23 6.04
C SER A 129 23.76 -11.44 6.08
N ALA A 130 23.69 -10.12 6.03
CA ALA A 130 24.85 -9.23 6.12
C ALA A 130 25.33 -8.99 7.56
N ASP A 131 24.57 -9.45 8.56
CA ASP A 131 24.88 -9.33 10.01
C ASP A 131 25.18 -7.88 10.43
N VAL A 132 24.36 -6.95 9.95
CA VAL A 132 24.53 -5.49 10.16
C VAL A 132 23.65 -4.93 11.28
N MET A 133 22.84 -5.78 11.92
CA MET A 133 21.95 -5.42 13.03
C MET A 133 22.60 -5.77 14.37
N GLU A 134 22.57 -4.86 15.32
CA GLU A 134 22.97 -5.10 16.68
C GLU A 134 21.76 -5.52 17.54
N ASN A 135 21.89 -6.63 18.24
CA ASN A 135 20.85 -7.18 19.16
C ASN A 135 19.46 -7.39 18.51
N PRO A 136 19.34 -8.03 17.32
CA PRO A 136 18.04 -8.21 16.69
C PRO A 136 17.13 -9.12 17.55
N ASN A 137 15.94 -8.62 17.87
CA ASN A 137 14.97 -9.30 18.75
C ASN A 137 13.52 -8.94 18.36
N ILE A 138 12.54 -9.43 19.13
CA ILE A 138 11.10 -9.21 18.89
C ILE A 138 10.42 -8.34 19.96
N TYR A 139 11.18 -7.73 20.86
CA TYR A 139 10.65 -7.06 22.04
C TYR A 139 10.83 -5.54 22.01
N ASP A 140 12.08 -5.06 21.87
CA ASP A 140 12.43 -3.65 21.96
C ASP A 140 13.73 -3.31 21.23
N GLY A 141 13.97 -2.01 21.00
CA GLY A 141 15.17 -1.48 20.36
C GLY A 141 14.96 -0.06 19.85
N ASN A 142 16.04 0.61 19.44
CA ASN A 142 15.98 1.96 18.89
C ASN A 142 15.49 1.99 17.42
N TYR A 143 15.57 0.84 16.74
CA TYR A 143 15.13 0.65 15.38
C TYR A 143 14.07 -0.44 15.30
N ILE A 144 13.02 -0.17 14.53
CA ILE A 144 11.93 -1.11 14.25
C ILE A 144 11.88 -1.36 12.75
N ILE A 145 12.08 -2.61 12.35
CA ILE A 145 11.95 -3.04 10.96
C ILE A 145 10.61 -3.74 10.79
N GLU A 146 9.71 -3.14 10.02
CA GLU A 146 8.50 -3.82 9.56
C GLU A 146 8.79 -4.58 8.27
N VAL A 147 8.70 -5.90 8.31
CA VAL A 147 8.79 -6.74 7.11
C VAL A 147 7.42 -6.81 6.46
N TRP A 148 7.30 -6.30 5.24
CA TRP A 148 6.04 -6.22 4.52
C TRP A 148 5.90 -7.30 3.44
N LYS A 149 4.65 -7.75 3.21
CA LYS A 149 4.26 -8.74 2.20
C LYS A 149 4.44 -8.25 0.76
N TYR A 150 4.53 -6.93 0.55
CA TYR A 150 4.69 -6.28 -0.74
C TYR A 150 5.42 -4.93 -0.59
N PRO A 151 6.07 -4.42 -1.64
CA PRO A 151 6.76 -3.13 -1.60
C PRO A 151 5.76 -1.96 -1.51
N VAL A 152 6.26 -0.74 -1.25
CA VAL A 152 5.46 0.49 -1.30
C VAL A 152 4.69 0.57 -2.61
N VAL A 153 3.40 0.91 -2.51
CA VAL A 153 2.52 1.05 -3.68
C VAL A 153 2.75 2.42 -4.32
N SER A 154 3.51 2.43 -5.41
CA SER A 154 3.93 3.63 -6.13
C SER A 154 3.99 3.36 -7.64
N LYS A 155 4.25 4.40 -8.44
CA LYS A 155 4.58 4.20 -9.85
C LYS A 155 5.91 3.48 -9.99
N MET A 156 6.05 2.70 -11.05
CA MET A 156 7.30 2.00 -11.33
C MET A 156 8.47 2.99 -11.42
N GLY A 157 9.51 2.70 -10.63
CA GLY A 157 10.72 3.54 -10.56
C GLY A 157 10.67 4.71 -9.57
N ASP A 158 9.52 5.03 -8.98
CA ASP A 158 9.45 6.03 -7.92
C ASP A 158 10.11 5.48 -6.64
N LYS A 159 10.99 6.30 -6.04
CA LYS A 159 11.56 6.04 -4.72
C LYS A 159 10.84 6.93 -3.73
N SER A 160 10.03 6.34 -2.88
CA SER A 160 9.35 7.05 -1.81
C SER A 160 10.13 6.92 -0.52
N GLN A 161 10.33 8.04 0.18
CA GLN A 161 10.89 8.07 1.53
C GLN A 161 9.89 7.52 2.57
N TRP A 162 8.61 7.50 2.24
CA TRP A 162 7.50 7.12 3.13
C TRP A 162 6.68 6.00 2.50
N VAL A 163 6.12 5.13 3.32
CA VAL A 163 5.15 4.15 2.84
C VAL A 163 3.88 4.86 2.34
N ASP A 164 3.18 4.25 1.41
CA ASP A 164 1.93 4.81 0.86
C ASP A 164 0.79 4.82 1.90
N ARG A 165 -0.11 5.79 1.74
CA ARG A 165 -1.16 6.08 2.73
C ARG A 165 -2.09 4.91 3.01
N LEU A 166 -2.54 4.20 1.97
CA LEU A 166 -3.51 3.12 2.17
C LEU A 166 -2.87 1.89 2.81
N SER A 167 -1.62 1.56 2.45
CA SER A 167 -0.87 0.50 3.14
C SER A 167 -0.55 0.89 4.58
N LEU A 168 -0.23 2.17 4.85
CA LEU A 168 -0.04 2.67 6.21
C LEU A 168 -1.31 2.50 7.06
N VAL A 169 -2.47 2.90 6.53
CA VAL A 169 -3.77 2.69 7.20
C VAL A 169 -3.99 1.22 7.54
N LEU A 170 -3.66 0.31 6.62
CA LEU A 170 -3.79 -1.12 6.86
C LEU A 170 -2.79 -1.66 7.89
N SER A 171 -1.58 -1.08 7.98
CA SER A 171 -0.57 -1.49 8.96
C SER A 171 -0.89 -1.05 10.38
N LEU A 172 -1.66 0.03 10.54
CA LEU A 172 -2.06 0.63 11.81
C LEU A 172 -3.49 0.28 12.25
N ARG A 173 -4.20 -0.58 11.51
CA ARG A 173 -5.60 -0.92 11.77
C ARG A 173 -5.85 -1.53 13.15
N GLU A 174 -4.87 -2.23 13.69
CA GLU A 174 -4.95 -2.94 14.98
C GLU A 174 -4.24 -2.16 16.10
N ASP A 175 -3.92 -0.88 15.88
CA ASP A 175 -3.34 -0.03 16.89
C ASP A 175 -4.45 0.47 17.83
N ASP A 176 -4.25 0.29 19.15
CA ASP A 176 -5.25 0.60 20.20
C ASP A 176 -5.17 2.07 20.66
N ASP A 177 -4.23 2.88 20.15
CA ASP A 177 -4.14 4.31 20.52
C ASP A 177 -5.26 5.12 19.82
N PRO A 178 -6.20 5.74 20.55
CA PRO A 178 -7.28 6.53 19.96
C PRO A 178 -6.78 7.72 19.12
N ARG A 179 -5.55 8.20 19.35
CA ARG A 179 -4.95 9.27 18.56
C ARG A 179 -4.54 8.75 17.19
N VAL A 180 -4.01 7.52 17.13
CA VAL A 180 -3.66 6.82 15.89
C VAL A 180 -4.92 6.56 15.07
N GLU A 181 -5.96 5.99 15.70
CA GLU A 181 -7.25 5.71 15.07
C GLU A 181 -7.83 6.98 14.41
N LYS A 182 -7.89 8.09 15.12
CA LYS A 182 -8.38 9.38 14.61
C LYS A 182 -7.60 9.87 13.39
N GLU A 183 -6.28 9.76 13.40
CA GLU A 183 -5.46 10.23 12.27
C GLU A 183 -5.53 9.27 11.07
N VAL A 184 -5.69 7.97 11.30
CA VAL A 184 -5.98 6.97 10.27
C VAL A 184 -7.31 7.28 9.57
N GLU A 185 -8.38 7.57 10.31
CA GLU A 185 -9.67 8.00 9.76
C GLU A 185 -9.53 9.29 8.95
N ARG A 186 -8.73 10.25 9.43
CA ARG A 186 -8.46 11.50 8.73
C ARG A 186 -7.75 11.25 7.40
N ILE A 187 -6.72 10.39 7.36
CA ILE A 187 -6.04 10.02 6.11
C ILE A 187 -7.05 9.48 5.09
N ILE A 188 -7.97 8.61 5.50
CA ILE A 188 -9.01 8.07 4.62
C ILE A 188 -9.97 9.17 4.14
N SER A 189 -10.37 10.08 5.02
CA SER A 189 -11.29 11.17 4.66
C SER A 189 -10.67 12.16 3.68
N GLU A 190 -9.37 12.42 3.79
CA GLU A 190 -8.60 13.32 2.94
C GLU A 190 -7.99 12.64 1.70
N GLN A 191 -8.17 11.32 1.55
CA GLN A 191 -7.58 10.56 0.46
C GLN A 191 -8.08 11.04 -0.90
N LYS A 192 -7.13 11.39 -1.78
CA LYS A 192 -7.43 11.67 -3.20
C LYS A 192 -7.59 10.36 -3.95
N TRP A 193 -8.83 9.95 -4.11
CA TRP A 193 -9.16 8.70 -4.78
C TRP A 193 -8.97 8.81 -6.28
N MET A 194 -8.24 7.87 -6.88
CA MET A 194 -8.09 7.79 -8.32
C MET A 194 -9.38 7.24 -8.96
N GLY A 195 -9.65 7.64 -10.20
CA GLY A 195 -10.84 7.20 -10.94
C GLY A 195 -12.13 7.96 -10.60
N MET A 196 -12.13 8.88 -9.63
CA MET A 196 -13.22 9.83 -9.45
C MET A 196 -13.06 10.97 -10.48
N SER A 197 -13.89 10.96 -11.54
CA SER A 197 -14.02 12.11 -12.43
C SER A 197 -14.52 13.28 -11.61
N ILE A 198 -13.76 14.38 -11.55
CA ILE A 198 -14.25 15.65 -11.02
C ILE A 198 -15.38 16.05 -11.95
N LYS A 199 -16.64 15.86 -11.53
CA LYS A 199 -17.75 16.54 -12.15
C LYS A 199 -17.51 18.04 -11.93
N ALA A 200 -16.95 18.68 -12.94
CA ALA A 200 -16.90 20.14 -12.99
C ALA A 200 -18.33 20.64 -12.80
N SER A 201 -18.60 21.27 -11.66
CA SER A 201 -19.79 22.05 -11.42
C SER A 201 -19.77 23.19 -12.43
N ARG A 202 -20.35 22.97 -13.62
CA ARG A 202 -20.87 24.06 -14.45
C ARG A 202 -22.13 24.56 -13.75
N MET A 203 -21.95 25.39 -12.75
CA MET A 203 -23.02 26.35 -12.41
C MET A 203 -22.98 27.46 -13.46
N GLY A 204 -24.03 27.47 -14.26
CA GLY A 204 -24.22 28.42 -15.30
C GLY A 204 -24.27 29.83 -14.76
N SER A 205 -23.68 30.73 -15.52
CA SER A 205 -24.00 32.13 -15.50
C SER A 205 -25.20 32.32 -16.42
N ILE A 206 -26.27 32.84 -15.87
CA ILE A 206 -27.30 33.64 -16.59
C ILE A 206 -27.17 35.05 -16.04
#